data_b08aba832d6c90c866cf81ced4a51b04
#
_entry.id   b08aba832d6c90c866cf81ced4a51b04
#
_cell.length_a   1.000
_cell.length_b   1.000
_cell.length_c   1.000
_cell.angle_alpha   90.00
_cell.angle_beta   90.00
_cell.angle_gamma   90.00
#
_symmetry.space_group_name_H-M   'P 1'
#
loop_
_entity.id
_entity.type
_entity.pdbx_description
1 polymer ?
#
loop_
_entity_poly.entity_id
_entity_poly.type
_entity_poly.pdbx_seq_one_letter_code
_entity_poly.pdbx_strand_id
1 'polypeptide(L)'
;MIQSVINQSYSNWQLCIADGSCGNAKLEKVLEDYHKKDSRIVYKLLDSNKGIAGNTNAALELADGEITGLLDHDDTLEPDALYEVVKAFQDKMVDAVYTDEDKILGPDWINVDPNFKTDYNIDLLRSHNYITHFFCVKTELLKEIGGFKADYDGAQDYDLILRCSEKAKQIGHIPQV
;
A
#
# COMPACT_ATOMS: atom_id res chain seq x y z
N MET A 1 -10.65 -2.77 5.22
CA MET A 1 -9.86 -2.07 4.19
C MET A 1 -10.68 -1.00 3.46
N ILE A 2 -11.58 -1.25 2.50
CA ILE A 2 -12.25 -0.22 1.65
C ILE A 2 -12.87 0.93 2.48
N GLN A 3 -13.55 0.61 3.57
CA GLN A 3 -14.19 1.64 4.42
C GLN A 3 -13.17 2.56 5.11
N SER A 4 -11.98 2.07 5.49
CA SER A 4 -10.95 2.91 6.09
C SER A 4 -10.37 3.91 5.08
N VAL A 5 -10.28 3.53 3.79
CA VAL A 5 -9.88 4.44 2.72
C VAL A 5 -10.96 5.49 2.42
N ILE A 6 -12.24 5.11 2.41
CA ILE A 6 -13.36 6.06 2.23
C ILE A 6 -13.37 7.11 3.36
N ASN A 7 -13.04 6.69 4.58
CA ASN A 7 -13.04 7.54 5.77
C ASN A 7 -11.81 8.45 5.90
N GLN A 8 -10.88 8.44 4.95
CA GLN A 8 -9.70 9.27 5.01
C GLN A 8 -10.04 10.77 4.99
N SER A 9 -9.37 11.55 5.82
CA SER A 9 -9.51 13.01 5.90
C SER A 9 -8.98 13.71 4.64
N TYR A 10 -7.96 13.15 4.00
CA TYR A 10 -7.48 13.58 2.69
C TYR A 10 -8.35 12.99 1.59
N SER A 11 -8.96 13.81 0.76
CA SER A 11 -9.99 13.37 -0.18
C SER A 11 -9.50 13.05 -1.59
N ASN A 12 -8.29 13.46 -1.97
CA ASN A 12 -7.75 13.26 -3.32
C ASN A 12 -6.96 11.95 -3.40
N TRP A 13 -7.67 10.83 -3.38
CA TRP A 13 -7.12 9.49 -3.48
C TRP A 13 -7.85 8.65 -4.54
N GLN A 14 -7.21 7.60 -4.99
CA GLN A 14 -7.76 6.54 -5.83
C GLN A 14 -7.45 5.20 -5.15
N LEU A 15 -8.44 4.33 -5.03
CA LEU A 15 -8.26 2.95 -4.55
C LEU A 15 -8.31 1.99 -5.74
N CYS A 16 -7.17 1.38 -6.05
CA CYS A 16 -7.00 0.43 -7.15
C CYS A 16 -7.03 -1.00 -6.62
N ILE A 17 -7.96 -1.82 -7.11
CA ILE A 17 -8.14 -3.20 -6.66
C ILE A 17 -8.03 -4.15 -7.84
N ALA A 18 -7.22 -5.20 -7.73
CA ALA A 18 -7.21 -6.31 -8.67
C ALA A 18 -7.77 -7.57 -8.00
N ASP A 19 -8.85 -8.10 -8.56
CA ASP A 19 -9.48 -9.34 -8.06
C ASP A 19 -8.99 -10.55 -8.85
N GLY A 20 -8.18 -11.38 -8.21
CA GLY A 20 -7.69 -12.64 -8.72
C GLY A 20 -8.52 -13.86 -8.27
N SER A 21 -9.73 -13.67 -7.76
CA SER A 21 -10.59 -14.77 -7.28
C SER A 21 -11.24 -15.60 -8.41
N CYS A 22 -11.12 -15.12 -9.65
CA CYS A 22 -11.54 -15.84 -10.86
C CYS A 22 -13.03 -16.23 -10.89
N GLY A 23 -13.90 -15.23 -10.77
CA GLY A 23 -15.36 -15.42 -10.90
C GLY A 23 -16.06 -15.61 -9.56
N ASN A 24 -15.55 -15.02 -8.50
CA ASN A 24 -16.29 -14.92 -7.23
C ASN A 24 -17.39 -13.85 -7.32
N ALA A 25 -18.58 -14.23 -7.78
CA ALA A 25 -19.70 -13.33 -8.01
C ALA A 25 -20.09 -12.48 -6.77
N LYS A 26 -19.82 -12.95 -5.54
CA LYS A 26 -20.07 -12.16 -4.33
C LYS A 26 -19.10 -11.01 -4.20
N LEU A 27 -17.80 -11.28 -4.46
CA LEU A 27 -16.76 -10.26 -4.39
C LEU A 27 -16.92 -9.26 -5.54
N GLU A 28 -17.16 -9.75 -6.76
CA GLU A 28 -17.43 -8.90 -7.93
C GLU A 28 -18.56 -7.91 -7.66
N LYS A 29 -19.67 -8.41 -7.09
CA LYS A 29 -20.81 -7.54 -6.70
C LYS A 29 -20.42 -6.51 -5.65
N VAL A 30 -19.62 -6.87 -4.66
CA VAL A 30 -19.13 -5.92 -3.63
C VAL A 30 -18.31 -4.81 -4.28
N LEU A 31 -17.37 -5.17 -5.15
CA LEU A 31 -16.52 -4.19 -5.86
C LEU A 31 -17.35 -3.27 -6.76
N GLU A 32 -18.30 -3.84 -7.51
CA GLU A 32 -19.22 -3.06 -8.35
C GLU A 32 -20.07 -2.08 -7.52
N ASP A 33 -20.59 -2.52 -6.38
CA ASP A 33 -21.42 -1.70 -5.49
C ASP A 33 -20.62 -0.55 -4.87
N TYR A 34 -19.34 -0.78 -4.51
CA TYR A 34 -18.45 0.28 -4.03
C TYR A 34 -18.06 1.26 -5.14
N HIS A 35 -17.69 0.77 -6.30
CA HIS A 35 -17.36 1.61 -7.47
C HIS A 35 -18.54 2.52 -7.89
N LYS A 36 -19.76 2.00 -7.87
CA LYS A 36 -20.98 2.80 -8.17
C LYS A 36 -21.22 3.92 -7.16
N LYS A 37 -20.84 3.72 -5.90
CA LYS A 37 -21.00 4.70 -4.83
C LYS A 37 -19.90 5.75 -4.82
N ASP A 38 -18.66 5.35 -5.20
CA ASP A 38 -17.50 6.22 -5.19
C ASP A 38 -16.60 5.90 -6.38
N SER A 39 -16.56 6.80 -7.35
CA SER A 39 -15.79 6.63 -8.60
C SER A 39 -14.27 6.62 -8.40
N ARG A 40 -13.77 7.02 -7.22
CA ARG A 40 -12.35 6.92 -6.86
C ARG A 40 -11.92 5.47 -6.61
N ILE A 41 -12.88 4.56 -6.38
CA ILE A 41 -12.62 3.13 -6.25
C ILE A 41 -12.68 2.52 -7.64
N VAL A 42 -11.54 2.05 -8.15
CA VAL A 42 -11.43 1.38 -9.44
C VAL A 42 -10.98 -0.06 -9.24
N TYR A 43 -11.47 -0.96 -10.08
CA TYR A 43 -11.11 -2.36 -9.95
C TYR A 43 -10.95 -3.06 -11.30
N LYS A 44 -10.19 -4.15 -11.30
CA LYS A 44 -9.96 -5.03 -12.45
C LYS A 44 -10.21 -6.47 -12.02
N LEU A 45 -11.10 -7.15 -12.73
CA LEU A 45 -11.31 -8.59 -12.58
C LEU A 45 -10.26 -9.30 -13.45
N LEU A 46 -9.53 -10.23 -12.86
CA LEU A 46 -8.49 -10.98 -13.57
C LEU A 46 -9.05 -12.32 -14.07
N ASP A 47 -8.66 -12.70 -15.28
CA ASP A 47 -9.04 -13.99 -15.87
C ASP A 47 -8.40 -15.20 -15.13
N SER A 48 -7.28 -14.96 -14.45
CA SER A 48 -6.57 -15.96 -13.64
C SER A 48 -5.87 -15.29 -12.47
N ASN A 49 -5.69 -16.05 -11.38
CA ASN A 49 -4.83 -15.62 -10.27
C ASN A 49 -3.36 -15.64 -10.71
N LYS A 50 -2.71 -14.47 -10.68
CA LYS A 50 -1.32 -14.28 -11.12
C LYS A 50 -0.31 -14.32 -9.97
N GLY A 51 -0.71 -14.80 -8.79
CA GLY A 51 0.09 -14.71 -7.57
C GLY A 51 0.03 -13.31 -6.95
N ILE A 52 0.72 -13.12 -5.83
CA ILE A 52 0.67 -11.86 -5.09
C ILE A 52 1.24 -10.72 -5.94
N ALA A 53 2.47 -10.87 -6.43
CA ALA A 53 3.15 -9.86 -7.24
C ALA A 53 2.36 -9.53 -8.53
N GLY A 54 1.85 -10.55 -9.23
CA GLY A 54 1.11 -10.36 -10.47
C GLY A 54 -0.24 -9.66 -10.29
N ASN A 55 -0.97 -9.98 -9.22
CA ASN A 55 -2.24 -9.32 -8.89
C ASN A 55 -1.98 -7.86 -8.44
N THR A 56 -0.96 -7.62 -7.62
CA THR A 56 -0.60 -6.26 -7.19
C THR A 56 -0.13 -5.40 -8.36
N ASN A 57 0.65 -5.93 -9.30
CA ASN A 57 1.01 -5.21 -10.53
C ASN A 57 -0.22 -4.88 -11.38
N ALA A 58 -1.22 -5.76 -11.44
CA ALA A 58 -2.46 -5.48 -12.16
C ALA A 58 -3.29 -4.36 -11.51
N ALA A 59 -3.23 -4.21 -10.18
CA ALA A 59 -3.79 -3.05 -9.48
C ALA A 59 -2.97 -1.77 -9.76
N LEU A 60 -1.63 -1.88 -9.76
CA LEU A 60 -0.72 -0.77 -10.06
C LEU A 60 -0.92 -0.21 -11.48
N GLU A 61 -1.29 -1.04 -12.46
CA GLU A 61 -1.65 -0.59 -13.82
C GLU A 61 -2.82 0.40 -13.85
N LEU A 62 -3.69 0.38 -12.83
CA LEU A 62 -4.83 1.30 -12.69
C LEU A 62 -4.43 2.62 -12.01
N ALA A 63 -3.27 2.66 -11.35
CA ALA A 63 -2.88 3.80 -10.55
C ALA A 63 -2.44 4.99 -11.43
N ASP A 64 -3.08 6.14 -11.22
CA ASP A 64 -2.82 7.41 -11.90
C ASP A 64 -2.33 8.52 -10.94
N GLY A 65 -2.29 8.26 -9.62
CA GLY A 65 -1.80 9.18 -8.61
C GLY A 65 -0.27 9.35 -8.63
N GLU A 66 0.21 10.47 -8.09
CA GLU A 66 1.65 10.78 -7.96
C GLU A 66 2.34 9.88 -6.93
N ILE A 67 1.60 9.42 -5.92
CA ILE A 67 2.06 8.59 -4.81
C ILE A 67 1.24 7.31 -4.81
N THR A 68 1.88 6.17 -4.67
CA THR A 68 1.24 4.86 -4.50
C THR A 68 1.52 4.33 -3.10
N GLY A 69 0.48 4.00 -2.35
CA GLY A 69 0.54 3.28 -1.07
C GLY A 69 0.16 1.81 -1.25
N LEU A 70 0.86 0.93 -0.56
CA LEU A 70 0.64 -0.52 -0.59
C LEU A 70 -0.22 -0.92 0.61
N LEU A 71 -1.45 -1.32 0.36
CA LEU A 71 -2.43 -1.65 1.41
C LEU A 71 -2.98 -3.06 1.20
N ASP A 72 -2.80 -3.92 2.16
CA ASP A 72 -3.34 -5.27 2.14
C ASP A 72 -4.85 -5.29 2.37
N HIS A 73 -5.51 -6.30 1.82
CA HIS A 73 -6.99 -6.36 1.80
C HIS A 73 -7.61 -6.59 3.19
N ASP A 74 -6.83 -7.03 4.16
CA ASP A 74 -7.21 -7.29 5.56
C ASP A 74 -6.74 -6.18 6.53
N ASP A 75 -5.97 -5.20 6.04
CA ASP A 75 -5.52 -4.06 6.83
C ASP A 75 -6.52 -2.88 6.81
N THR A 76 -6.30 -1.93 7.70
CA THR A 76 -7.04 -0.67 7.77
C THR A 76 -6.10 0.50 7.99
N LEU A 77 -6.48 1.68 7.51
CA LEU A 77 -5.77 2.92 7.72
C LEU A 77 -6.50 3.79 8.76
N GLU A 78 -5.73 4.43 9.64
CA GLU A 78 -6.25 5.50 10.50
C GLU A 78 -6.75 6.68 9.65
N PRO A 79 -7.73 7.46 10.11
CA PRO A 79 -8.41 8.47 9.28
C PRO A 79 -7.51 9.57 8.71
N ASP A 80 -6.34 9.81 9.28
CA ASP A 80 -5.38 10.84 8.84
C ASP A 80 -4.14 10.29 8.12
N ALA A 81 -4.06 8.96 7.93
CA ALA A 81 -2.90 8.31 7.33
C ALA A 81 -2.51 8.91 5.97
N LEU A 82 -3.46 9.08 5.04
CA LEU A 82 -3.16 9.66 3.73
C LEU A 82 -2.79 11.15 3.82
N TYR A 83 -3.34 11.89 4.79
CA TYR A 83 -2.95 13.27 5.02
C TYR A 83 -1.49 13.37 5.46
N GLU A 84 -1.05 12.58 6.42
CA GLU A 84 0.32 12.58 6.91
C GLU A 84 1.30 12.11 5.83
N VAL A 85 0.92 11.10 5.02
CA VAL A 85 1.69 10.69 3.84
C VAL A 85 1.88 11.86 2.88
N VAL A 86 0.81 12.52 2.44
CA VAL A 86 0.90 13.63 1.48
C VAL A 86 1.70 14.80 2.06
N LYS A 87 1.56 15.07 3.34
CA LYS A 87 2.34 16.09 4.06
C LYS A 87 3.85 15.78 4.04
N ALA A 88 4.24 14.52 4.25
CA ALA A 88 5.64 14.11 4.18
C ALA A 88 6.23 14.28 2.76
N PHE A 89 5.46 14.03 1.71
CA PHE A 89 5.87 14.24 0.32
C PHE A 89 5.91 15.73 -0.12
N GLN A 90 5.55 16.70 0.74
CA GLN A 90 5.80 18.12 0.45
C GLN A 90 7.31 18.41 0.39
N ASP A 91 8.14 17.64 1.07
CA ASP A 91 9.58 17.65 0.81
C ASP A 91 9.87 16.93 -0.51
N LYS A 92 10.31 17.69 -1.51
CA LYS A 92 10.62 17.17 -2.85
C LYS A 92 11.75 16.15 -2.90
N MET A 93 12.56 16.09 -1.85
CA MET A 93 13.63 15.10 -1.74
C MET A 93 13.10 13.72 -1.35
N VAL A 94 11.93 13.65 -0.71
CA VAL A 94 11.30 12.38 -0.30
C VAL A 94 10.74 11.66 -1.51
N ASP A 95 11.18 10.43 -1.73
CA ASP A 95 10.71 9.56 -2.81
C ASP A 95 9.88 8.37 -2.29
N ALA A 96 10.05 8.03 -1.01
CA ALA A 96 9.23 7.02 -0.31
C ALA A 96 9.08 7.37 1.18
N VAL A 97 8.02 6.87 1.81
CA VAL A 97 7.79 6.98 3.25
C VAL A 97 7.20 5.68 3.79
N TYR A 98 7.35 5.46 5.10
CA TYR A 98 6.65 4.39 5.83
C TYR A 98 6.19 4.90 7.19
N THR A 99 5.17 4.24 7.76
CA THR A 99 4.59 4.57 9.05
C THR A 99 4.94 3.52 10.10
N ASP A 100 4.65 3.82 11.37
CA ASP A 100 4.49 2.80 12.39
C ASP A 100 3.22 1.98 12.11
N GLU A 101 3.02 0.89 12.82
CA GLU A 101 1.87 0.01 12.68
C GLU A 101 1.51 -0.64 14.02
N ASP A 102 0.28 -1.08 14.17
CA ASP A 102 -0.14 -1.96 15.25
C ASP A 102 -1.03 -3.09 14.71
N LYS A 103 -1.57 -3.91 15.58
CA LYS A 103 -2.48 -4.99 15.22
C LYS A 103 -3.84 -4.76 15.86
N ILE A 104 -4.88 -5.11 15.14
CA ILE A 104 -6.25 -5.09 15.64
C ILE A 104 -6.66 -6.49 16.04
N LEU A 105 -7.09 -6.67 17.30
CA LEU A 105 -7.55 -7.95 17.82
C LEU A 105 -9.04 -7.94 18.12
N GLY A 106 -9.67 -9.05 17.74
CA GLY A 106 -11.02 -9.42 18.13
C GLY A 106 -12.14 -8.58 17.55
N PRO A 107 -13.39 -8.88 17.92
CA PRO A 107 -14.56 -8.19 17.42
C PRO A 107 -14.70 -6.76 17.95
N ASP A 108 -14.00 -6.42 19.03
CA ASP A 108 -14.05 -5.11 19.67
C ASP A 108 -13.02 -4.13 19.12
N TRP A 109 -12.24 -4.54 18.10
CA TRP A 109 -11.24 -3.72 17.41
C TRP A 109 -10.22 -3.09 18.36
N ILE A 110 -9.63 -3.91 19.24
CA ILE A 110 -8.65 -3.46 20.22
C ILE A 110 -7.26 -3.40 19.55
N ASN A 111 -6.64 -2.23 19.57
CA ASN A 111 -5.27 -2.02 19.09
C ASN A 111 -4.27 -2.62 20.08
N VAL A 112 -3.35 -3.43 19.57
CA VAL A 112 -2.35 -4.16 20.36
C VAL A 112 -1.03 -4.25 19.59
N ASP A 113 0.03 -4.63 20.30
CA ASP A 113 1.36 -4.89 19.72
C ASP A 113 1.88 -3.76 18.81
N PRO A 114 1.92 -2.49 19.27
CA PRO A 114 2.42 -1.41 18.43
C PRO A 114 3.89 -1.67 18.04
N ASN A 115 4.18 -1.52 16.75
CA ASN A 115 5.52 -1.62 16.18
C ASN A 115 6.02 -0.22 15.82
N PHE A 116 6.73 0.41 16.78
CA PHE A 116 7.38 1.69 16.58
C PHE A 116 8.70 1.48 15.86
N LYS A 117 8.80 2.00 14.66
CA LYS A 117 9.96 1.82 13.78
C LYS A 117 11.01 2.90 14.01
N THR A 118 12.23 2.64 13.59
CA THR A 118 13.29 3.66 13.59
C THR A 118 13.21 4.50 12.33
N ASP A 119 13.87 5.65 12.32
CA ASP A 119 14.16 6.35 11.06
C ASP A 119 14.92 5.42 10.10
N TYR A 120 14.84 5.75 8.80
CA TYR A 120 15.38 4.90 7.76
C TYR A 120 16.84 4.52 8.01
N ASN A 121 17.09 3.21 8.06
CA ASN A 121 18.39 2.61 8.27
C ASN A 121 18.60 1.44 7.30
N ILE A 122 19.49 1.63 6.34
CA ILE A 122 19.78 0.63 5.30
C ILE A 122 20.40 -0.66 5.86
N ASP A 123 21.21 -0.57 6.90
CA ASP A 123 21.85 -1.76 7.48
C ASP A 123 20.84 -2.61 8.23
N LEU A 124 19.88 -1.96 8.91
CA LEU A 124 18.75 -2.65 9.52
C LEU A 124 17.85 -3.27 8.45
N LEU A 125 17.54 -2.54 7.38
CA LEU A 125 16.72 -3.04 6.26
C LEU A 125 17.36 -4.26 5.60
N ARG A 126 18.67 -4.30 5.45
CA ARG A 126 19.39 -5.47 4.91
C ARG A 126 19.35 -6.69 5.82
N SER A 127 19.11 -6.52 7.11
CA SER A 127 19.04 -7.63 8.06
C SER A 127 17.62 -8.22 8.15
N HIS A 128 16.57 -7.42 8.03
CA HIS A 128 15.17 -7.83 7.99
C HIS A 128 14.27 -6.70 7.46
N ASN A 129 13.09 -7.07 6.95
CA ASN A 129 12.09 -6.09 6.56
C ASN A 129 11.39 -5.50 7.80
N TYR A 130 11.91 -4.38 8.33
CA TYR A 130 11.27 -3.66 9.43
C TYR A 130 10.26 -2.61 8.97
N ILE A 131 10.28 -2.25 7.66
CA ILE A 131 9.42 -1.21 7.09
C ILE A 131 7.96 -1.68 6.98
N THR A 132 7.75 -2.89 6.43
CA THR A 132 6.44 -3.53 6.28
C THR A 132 5.33 -2.58 5.80
N HIS A 133 4.33 -2.25 6.63
CA HIS A 133 3.18 -1.41 6.33
C HIS A 133 3.19 -0.13 7.20
N PHE A 134 2.65 0.97 6.81
CA PHE A 134 2.14 1.31 5.49
C PHE A 134 3.28 1.95 4.68
N PHE A 135 3.65 1.35 3.56
CA PHE A 135 4.71 1.86 2.68
C PHE A 135 4.11 2.62 1.51
N CYS A 136 4.57 3.86 1.31
CA CYS A 136 4.16 4.72 0.21
C CYS A 136 5.38 5.21 -0.58
N VAL A 137 5.24 5.28 -1.90
CA VAL A 137 6.35 5.60 -2.80
C VAL A 137 5.84 6.42 -3.99
N LYS A 138 6.69 7.28 -4.57
CA LYS A 138 6.36 7.94 -5.84
C LYS A 138 6.05 6.92 -6.92
N THR A 139 4.92 7.05 -7.57
CA THR A 139 4.46 6.12 -8.61
C THR A 139 5.46 6.01 -9.77
N GLU A 140 6.14 7.10 -10.09
CA GLU A 140 7.23 7.09 -11.08
C GLU A 140 8.37 6.16 -10.69
N LEU A 141 8.83 6.23 -9.42
CA LEU A 141 9.89 5.37 -8.91
C LEU A 141 9.47 3.90 -8.94
N LEU A 142 8.23 3.61 -8.53
CA LEU A 142 7.67 2.26 -8.57
C LEU A 142 7.64 1.68 -9.99
N LYS A 143 7.28 2.51 -10.98
CA LYS A 143 7.31 2.15 -12.41
C LYS A 143 8.74 1.98 -12.93
N GLU A 144 9.68 2.85 -12.53
CA GLU A 144 11.10 2.78 -12.93
C GLU A 144 11.75 1.46 -12.51
N ILE A 145 11.47 1.00 -11.28
CA ILE A 145 12.01 -0.27 -10.77
C ILE A 145 11.27 -1.51 -11.27
N GLY A 146 10.20 -1.32 -12.07
CA GLY A 146 9.43 -2.41 -12.72
C GLY A 146 8.42 -3.10 -11.81
N GLY A 147 7.91 -2.42 -10.77
CA GLY A 147 6.90 -2.94 -9.87
C GLY A 147 7.34 -4.18 -9.08
N PHE A 148 6.39 -5.05 -8.78
CA PHE A 148 6.62 -6.31 -8.06
C PHE A 148 7.15 -7.41 -8.96
N LYS A 149 8.01 -8.28 -8.43
CA LYS A 149 8.60 -9.42 -9.15
C LYS A 149 8.06 -10.74 -8.61
N ALA A 150 7.49 -11.56 -9.50
CA ALA A 150 6.89 -12.85 -9.14
C ALA A 150 7.91 -13.86 -8.55
N ASP A 151 9.18 -13.72 -8.91
CA ASP A 151 10.26 -14.57 -8.37
C ASP A 151 10.43 -14.43 -6.85
N TYR A 152 9.85 -13.36 -6.26
CA TYR A 152 9.91 -13.06 -4.84
C TYR A 152 8.54 -13.18 -4.14
N ASP A 153 7.56 -13.88 -4.72
CA ASP A 153 6.26 -14.11 -4.07
C ASP A 153 6.45 -14.72 -2.68
N GLY A 154 5.89 -14.05 -1.65
CA GLY A 154 6.10 -14.35 -0.23
C GLY A 154 7.13 -13.46 0.47
N ALA A 155 7.96 -12.73 -0.30
CA ALA A 155 8.88 -11.68 0.17
C ALA A 155 8.87 -10.48 -0.80
N GLN A 156 7.80 -10.33 -1.60
CA GLN A 156 7.67 -9.37 -2.68
C GLN A 156 7.78 -7.91 -2.19
N ASP A 157 7.27 -7.62 -0.99
CA ASP A 157 7.33 -6.28 -0.39
C ASP A 157 8.77 -5.94 0.00
N TYR A 158 9.47 -6.91 0.59
CA TYR A 158 10.85 -6.73 0.99
C TYR A 158 11.77 -6.48 -0.23
N ASP A 159 11.62 -7.29 -1.30
CA ASP A 159 12.33 -7.08 -2.56
C ASP A 159 12.03 -5.69 -3.14
N LEU A 160 10.74 -5.28 -3.16
CA LEU A 160 10.34 -3.98 -3.66
C LEU A 160 10.97 -2.84 -2.86
N ILE A 161 10.89 -2.89 -1.52
CA ILE A 161 11.43 -1.86 -0.63
C ILE A 161 12.96 -1.74 -0.81
N LEU A 162 13.68 -2.87 -0.92
CA LEU A 162 15.11 -2.86 -1.19
C LEU A 162 15.43 -2.18 -2.53
N ARG A 163 14.72 -2.53 -3.62
CA ARG A 163 14.91 -1.89 -4.93
C ARG A 163 14.52 -0.41 -4.93
N CYS A 164 13.48 -0.03 -4.20
CA CYS A 164 13.16 1.38 -3.96
C CYS A 164 14.31 2.08 -3.24
N SER A 165 14.89 1.46 -2.22
CA SER A 165 15.96 2.06 -1.42
C SER A 165 17.26 2.32 -2.20
N GLU A 166 17.51 1.55 -3.27
CA GLU A 166 18.64 1.76 -4.15
C GLU A 166 18.51 2.98 -5.08
N LYS A 167 17.29 3.45 -5.28
CA LYS A 167 16.95 4.50 -6.25
C LYS A 167 16.43 5.78 -5.60
N ALA A 168 15.75 5.66 -4.47
CA ALA A 168 15.17 6.78 -3.75
C ALA A 168 16.27 7.76 -3.27
N LYS A 169 16.03 9.06 -3.43
CA LYS A 169 16.90 10.10 -2.87
C LYS A 169 16.79 10.13 -1.35
N GLN A 170 15.57 10.04 -0.84
CA GLN A 170 15.30 10.02 0.58
C GLN A 170 14.08 9.15 0.87
N ILE A 171 14.18 8.35 1.93
CA ILE A 171 13.08 7.58 2.52
C ILE A 171 12.78 8.19 3.89
N GLY A 172 11.56 8.67 4.06
CA GLY A 172 11.09 9.27 5.30
C GLY A 172 10.38 8.26 6.20
N HIS A 173 10.36 8.53 7.51
CA HIS A 173 9.57 7.82 8.49
C HIS A 173 8.50 8.75 9.06
N ILE A 174 7.27 8.27 9.13
CA ILE A 174 6.14 8.95 9.79
C ILE A 174 5.90 8.20 11.10
N PRO A 175 6.30 8.74 12.26
CA PRO A 175 6.23 8.05 13.55
C PRO A 175 4.81 8.09 14.13
N GLN A 176 3.87 7.51 13.40
CA GLN A 176 2.45 7.39 13.72
C GLN A 176 1.94 6.05 13.21
N VAL A 177 1.03 5.45 14.00
CA VAL A 177 0.31 4.22 13.64
C VAL A 177 -0.87 4.57 12.76
#